data_025197a9a08da918a0ab2f387ad5944a
#
_entry.id   025197a9a08da918a0ab2f387ad5944a
#
_cell.length_a   1.000
_cell.length_b   1.000
_cell.length_c   1.000
_cell.angle_alpha   90.00
_cell.angle_beta   90.00
_cell.angle_gamma   90.00
#
_symmetry.space_group_name_H-M   'P 1'
#
loop_
_entity.id
_entity.type
_entity.pdbx_description
1 polymer ?
#
loop_
_entity_poly.entity_id
_entity_poly.type
_entity_poly.pdbx_seq_one_letter_code
_entity_poly.pdbx_strand_id
1 'polypeptide(L)'
;MIVRNCSKTDCHIVFANLARELKDNVEYTITVKEYVKSRTLDQNSYLWGVIYEMAGKKLGYDVDTIHEVFKSKFGHKLTLRNGDQVPRSTKSYTTVEMGEYIDKIVIFCAEFLKLVIPEQQ
;
A
#
# COMPACT_ATOMS: atom_id res chain seq x y z
N MET A 1 4.48 19.66 -14.98
CA MET A 1 3.06 19.25 -15.02
C MET A 1 2.47 19.40 -13.63
N ILE A 2 1.29 19.97 -13.53
CA ILE A 2 0.58 20.13 -12.26
C ILE A 2 -0.42 18.98 -12.13
N VAL A 3 -0.39 18.28 -10.99
CA VAL A 3 -1.31 17.19 -10.69
C VAL A 3 -2.09 17.53 -9.42
N ARG A 4 -3.41 17.44 -9.48
CA ARG A 4 -4.31 17.67 -8.37
C ARG A 4 -5.32 16.55 -8.26
N ASN A 5 -5.53 16.05 -7.06
CA ASN A 5 -6.52 15.02 -6.79
C ASN A 5 -7.66 15.63 -5.98
N CYS A 6 -8.89 15.33 -6.37
CA CYS A 6 -10.06 15.84 -5.66
C CYS A 6 -11.26 14.93 -5.86
N SER A 7 -12.20 14.98 -4.93
CA SER A 7 -13.50 14.35 -5.09
C SER A 7 -14.40 15.23 -5.96
N LYS A 8 -15.49 14.67 -6.45
CA LYS A 8 -16.49 15.41 -7.23
C LYS A 8 -16.99 16.66 -6.48
N THR A 9 -17.15 16.55 -5.16
CA THR A 9 -17.62 17.67 -4.32
C THR A 9 -16.63 18.83 -4.28
N ASP A 10 -15.33 18.52 -4.28
CA ASP A 10 -14.27 19.52 -4.13
C ASP A 10 -13.66 19.99 -5.44
N CYS A 11 -14.06 19.42 -6.57
CA CYS A 11 -13.47 19.74 -7.87
C CYS A 11 -13.55 21.23 -8.20
N HIS A 12 -14.65 21.92 -7.87
CA HIS A 12 -14.79 23.34 -8.17
C HIS A 12 -13.76 24.20 -7.44
N ILE A 13 -13.39 23.82 -6.22
CA ILE A 13 -12.35 24.51 -5.43
C ILE A 13 -10.99 24.31 -6.08
N VAL A 14 -10.70 23.07 -6.46
CA VAL A 14 -9.43 22.72 -7.10
C VAL A 14 -9.28 23.43 -8.44
N PHE A 15 -10.33 23.47 -9.25
CA PHE A 15 -10.30 24.18 -10.54
C PHE A 15 -10.13 25.68 -10.37
N ALA A 16 -10.79 26.30 -9.38
CA ALA A 16 -10.64 27.72 -9.11
C ALA A 16 -9.21 28.05 -8.67
N ASN A 17 -8.60 27.24 -7.82
CA ASN A 17 -7.22 27.42 -7.40
C ASN A 17 -6.24 27.19 -8.56
N LEU A 18 -6.49 26.20 -9.40
CA LEU A 18 -5.68 25.93 -10.56
C LEU A 18 -5.70 27.10 -11.55
N ALA A 19 -6.88 27.67 -11.79
CA ALA A 19 -7.03 28.80 -12.70
C ALA A 19 -6.18 30.00 -12.28
N ARG A 20 -5.97 30.23 -10.99
CA ARG A 20 -5.12 31.28 -10.47
C ARG A 20 -3.63 31.04 -10.74
N GLU A 21 -3.22 29.78 -10.83
CA GLU A 21 -1.83 29.39 -11.10
C GLU A 21 -1.46 29.48 -12.58
N LEU A 22 -2.45 29.52 -13.48
CA LEU A 22 -2.24 29.54 -14.91
C LEU A 22 -1.94 30.96 -15.41
N LYS A 23 -1.08 31.03 -16.44
CA LYS A 23 -0.70 32.31 -17.05
C LYS A 23 -1.73 32.71 -18.11
N ASP A 24 -1.93 34.03 -18.23
CA ASP A 24 -2.73 34.59 -19.30
C ASP A 24 -2.09 34.37 -20.68
N ASN A 25 -2.92 34.26 -21.71
CA ASN A 25 -2.48 34.12 -23.10
C ASN A 25 -1.66 32.86 -23.39
N VAL A 26 -1.81 31.82 -22.56
CA VAL A 26 -1.20 30.50 -22.75
C VAL A 26 -2.30 29.48 -22.82
N GLU A 27 -2.28 28.62 -23.83
CA GLU A 27 -3.23 27.52 -23.94
C GLU A 27 -2.75 26.33 -23.11
N TYR A 28 -3.67 25.68 -22.41
CA TYR A 28 -3.38 24.53 -21.57
C TYR A 28 -4.27 23.36 -21.93
N THR A 29 -3.72 22.15 -21.82
CA THR A 29 -4.50 20.94 -21.90
C THR A 29 -4.82 20.44 -20.49
N ILE A 30 -6.09 20.21 -20.21
CA ILE A 30 -6.55 19.68 -18.93
C ILE A 30 -7.02 18.24 -19.13
N THR A 31 -6.45 17.34 -18.36
CA THR A 31 -6.82 15.92 -18.42
C THR A 31 -7.44 15.51 -17.08
N VAL A 32 -8.60 14.84 -17.17
CA VAL A 32 -9.28 14.30 -15.98
C VAL A 32 -9.24 12.78 -16.06
N LYS A 33 -8.71 12.17 -15.01
CA LYS A 33 -8.63 10.70 -14.89
C LYS A 33 -9.14 10.28 -13.53
N GLU A 34 -9.70 9.09 -13.46
CA GLU A 34 -10.01 8.49 -12.17
C GLU A 34 -8.71 8.23 -11.40
N TYR A 35 -8.63 8.72 -10.16
CA TYR A 35 -7.46 8.50 -9.32
C TYR A 35 -7.58 7.15 -8.62
N VAL A 36 -6.57 6.31 -8.84
CA VAL A 36 -6.46 5.02 -8.17
C VAL A 36 -5.14 5.01 -7.41
N LYS A 37 -5.21 4.85 -6.10
CA LYS A 37 -4.03 4.81 -5.24
C LYS A 37 -3.18 3.59 -5.59
N SER A 38 -1.89 3.80 -5.81
CA SER A 38 -0.96 2.72 -6.14
C SER A 38 -0.65 1.89 -4.90
N ARG A 39 -1.07 0.62 -4.91
CA ARG A 39 -0.69 -0.36 -3.90
C ARG A 39 0.83 -0.50 -3.80
N THR A 40 1.50 -0.54 -4.97
CA THR A 40 2.93 -0.80 -5.06
C THR A 40 3.76 0.26 -4.34
N LEU A 41 3.37 1.52 -4.43
CA LEU A 41 4.10 2.61 -3.81
C LEU A 41 3.77 2.76 -2.32
N ASP A 42 2.48 2.80 -1.98
CA ASP A 42 2.05 3.15 -0.62
C ASP A 42 2.09 1.96 0.35
N GLN A 43 1.41 0.88 -0.01
CA GLN A 43 1.32 -0.28 0.86
C GLN A 43 2.65 -1.03 0.97
N ASN A 44 3.38 -1.12 -0.14
CA ASN A 44 4.67 -1.82 -0.17
C ASN A 44 5.72 -1.07 0.66
N SER A 45 5.74 0.26 0.57
CA SER A 45 6.65 1.09 1.38
C SER A 45 6.37 0.94 2.88
N TYR A 46 5.10 0.92 3.26
CA TYR A 46 4.70 0.70 4.64
C TYR A 46 5.08 -0.72 5.12
N LEU A 47 4.82 -1.72 4.30
CA LEU A 47 5.12 -3.11 4.63
C LEU A 47 6.62 -3.32 4.90
N TRP A 48 7.48 -2.89 3.99
CA TRP A 48 8.92 -3.10 4.08
C TRP A 48 9.62 -2.10 5.01
N GLY A 49 9.22 -0.84 4.97
CA GLY A 49 9.89 0.22 5.71
C GLY A 49 9.45 0.36 7.16
N VAL A 50 8.27 -0.13 7.51
CA VAL A 50 7.74 -0.02 8.88
C VAL A 50 7.51 -1.41 9.48
N ILE A 51 6.63 -2.21 8.87
CA ILE A 51 6.19 -3.48 9.47
C ILE A 51 7.34 -4.48 9.58
N TYR A 52 8.00 -4.78 8.49
CA TYR A 52 9.10 -5.77 8.50
C TYR A 52 10.29 -5.28 9.31
N GLU A 53 10.58 -4.00 9.29
CA GLU A 53 11.66 -3.43 10.10
C GLU A 53 11.39 -3.61 11.59
N MET A 54 10.20 -3.25 12.05
CA MET A 54 9.84 -3.35 13.47
C MET A 54 9.77 -4.80 13.93
N ALA A 55 9.12 -5.67 13.14
CA ALA A 55 9.01 -7.08 13.47
C ALA A 55 10.37 -7.77 13.45
N GLY A 56 11.20 -7.44 12.47
CA GLY A 56 12.54 -7.99 12.36
C GLY A 56 13.42 -7.64 13.55
N LYS A 57 13.38 -6.39 14.00
CA LYS A 57 14.10 -5.97 15.20
C LYS A 57 13.61 -6.69 16.44
N LYS A 58 12.30 -6.87 16.57
CA LYS A 58 11.71 -7.56 17.73
C LYS A 58 12.11 -9.04 17.77
N LEU A 59 12.15 -9.71 16.62
CA LEU A 59 12.45 -11.15 16.54
C LEU A 59 13.93 -11.46 16.29
N GLY A 60 14.73 -10.46 15.92
CA GLY A 60 16.15 -10.66 15.61
C GLY A 60 16.41 -11.18 14.21
N TYR A 61 15.51 -10.94 13.26
CA TYR A 61 15.65 -11.36 11.86
C TYR A 61 15.77 -10.15 10.93
N ASP A 62 16.40 -10.35 9.77
CA ASP A 62 16.41 -9.34 8.73
C ASP A 62 15.04 -9.25 8.02
N VAL A 63 14.84 -8.18 7.24
CA VAL A 63 13.55 -7.93 6.59
C VAL A 63 13.21 -9.00 5.55
N ASP A 64 14.19 -9.55 4.85
CA ASP A 64 13.95 -10.61 3.86
C ASP A 64 13.45 -11.89 4.53
N THR A 65 14.04 -12.25 5.65
CA THR A 65 13.60 -13.40 6.44
C THR A 65 12.19 -13.18 6.98
N ILE A 66 11.90 -12.00 7.51
CA ILE A 66 10.57 -11.66 7.99
C ILE A 66 9.54 -11.74 6.85
N HIS A 67 9.89 -11.24 5.67
CA HIS A 67 9.02 -11.32 4.50
C HIS A 67 8.63 -12.77 4.19
N GLU A 68 9.60 -13.66 4.15
CA GLU A 68 9.34 -15.08 3.85
C GLU A 68 8.49 -15.75 4.94
N VAL A 69 8.78 -15.48 6.21
CA VAL A 69 8.02 -16.02 7.33
C VAL A 69 6.57 -15.56 7.30
N PHE A 70 6.35 -14.27 7.18
CA PHE A 70 4.99 -13.71 7.20
C PHE A 70 4.19 -14.06 5.94
N LYS A 71 4.84 -14.09 4.79
CA LYS A 71 4.21 -14.52 3.55
C LYS A 71 3.72 -15.98 3.66
N SER A 72 4.51 -16.83 4.28
CA SER A 72 4.15 -18.24 4.51
C SER A 72 2.98 -18.38 5.49
N LYS A 73 2.95 -17.55 6.55
CA LYS A 73 1.91 -17.64 7.60
C LYS A 73 0.62 -16.92 7.25
N PHE A 74 0.69 -15.73 6.69
CA PHE A 74 -0.45 -14.82 6.54
C PHE A 74 -0.78 -14.48 5.09
N GLY A 75 0.11 -14.80 4.15
CA GLY A 75 -0.06 -14.43 2.77
C GLY A 75 -1.12 -15.27 2.06
N HIS A 76 -1.53 -14.77 0.91
CA HIS A 76 -2.46 -15.47 0.03
C HIS A 76 -1.75 -16.64 -0.65
N LYS A 77 -2.49 -17.73 -0.88
CA LYS A 77 -1.96 -18.97 -1.42
C LYS A 77 -2.46 -19.20 -2.84
N LEU A 78 -1.64 -19.89 -3.62
CA LEU A 78 -2.02 -20.43 -4.92
C LEU A 78 -2.27 -21.92 -4.75
N THR A 79 -3.44 -22.40 -5.19
CA THR A 79 -3.75 -23.82 -5.17
C THR A 79 -3.30 -24.45 -6.48
N LEU A 80 -2.44 -25.45 -6.39
CA LEU A 80 -1.94 -26.22 -7.53
C LEU A 80 -2.96 -27.27 -7.95
N ARG A 81 -2.77 -27.85 -9.16
CA ARG A 81 -3.67 -28.87 -9.70
C ARG A 81 -3.80 -30.11 -8.82
N ASN A 82 -2.74 -30.47 -8.09
CA ASN A 82 -2.75 -31.59 -7.16
C ASN A 82 -3.37 -31.28 -5.79
N GLY A 83 -3.85 -30.05 -5.59
CA GLY A 83 -4.44 -29.61 -4.35
C GLY A 83 -3.46 -28.97 -3.36
N ASP A 84 -2.17 -29.01 -3.64
CA ASP A 84 -1.17 -28.35 -2.79
C ASP A 84 -1.32 -26.83 -2.86
N GLN A 85 -1.04 -26.17 -1.76
CA GLN A 85 -1.04 -24.71 -1.67
C GLN A 85 0.36 -24.19 -1.47
N VAL A 86 0.73 -23.18 -2.28
CA VAL A 86 2.02 -22.49 -2.19
C VAL A 86 1.80 -21.00 -1.99
N PRO A 87 2.70 -20.29 -1.28
CA PRO A 87 2.58 -18.85 -1.13
C PRO A 87 2.65 -18.13 -2.48
N ARG A 88 1.73 -17.20 -2.71
CA ARG A 88 1.79 -16.31 -3.88
C ARG A 88 2.79 -15.20 -3.62
N SER A 89 3.43 -14.70 -4.66
CA SER A 89 4.24 -13.49 -4.57
C SER A 89 3.36 -12.30 -4.16
N THR A 90 3.84 -11.48 -3.23
CA THR A 90 3.13 -10.27 -2.81
C THR A 90 2.95 -9.28 -3.95
N LYS A 91 3.80 -9.36 -4.99
CA LYS A 91 3.65 -8.54 -6.20
C LYS A 91 2.35 -8.83 -6.95
N SER A 92 1.78 -10.01 -6.77
CA SER A 92 0.52 -10.41 -7.41
C SER A 92 -0.72 -10.00 -6.62
N TYR A 93 -0.55 -9.45 -5.41
CA TYR A 93 -1.70 -9.08 -4.56
C TYR A 93 -2.40 -7.85 -5.11
N THR A 94 -3.74 -7.86 -5.04
CA THR A 94 -4.55 -6.67 -5.25
C THR A 94 -4.41 -5.75 -4.04
N THR A 95 -4.94 -4.53 -4.13
CA THR A 95 -4.98 -3.60 -2.99
C THR A 95 -5.71 -4.20 -1.80
N VAL A 96 -6.82 -4.89 -2.04
CA VAL A 96 -7.61 -5.55 -0.98
C VAL A 96 -6.82 -6.70 -0.37
N GLU A 97 -6.22 -7.54 -1.18
CA GLU A 97 -5.43 -8.68 -0.70
C GLU A 97 -4.22 -8.21 0.12
N MET A 98 -3.55 -7.16 -0.32
CA MET A 98 -2.44 -6.58 0.43
C MET A 98 -2.91 -6.00 1.77
N GLY A 99 -4.06 -5.33 1.78
CA GLY A 99 -4.66 -4.82 3.02
C GLY A 99 -4.96 -5.92 4.02
N GLU A 100 -5.55 -7.02 3.56
CA GLU A 100 -5.82 -8.19 4.40
C GLU A 100 -4.54 -8.81 4.97
N TYR A 101 -3.51 -8.92 4.15
CA TYR A 101 -2.20 -9.43 4.56
C TYR A 101 -1.58 -8.55 5.65
N ILE A 102 -1.57 -7.24 5.44
CA ILE A 102 -1.05 -6.27 6.41
C ILE A 102 -1.83 -6.33 7.72
N ASP A 103 -3.16 -6.39 7.66
CA ASP A 103 -4.00 -6.45 8.86
C ASP A 103 -3.70 -7.68 9.71
N LYS A 104 -3.52 -8.84 9.08
CA LYS A 104 -3.16 -10.08 9.79
C LYS A 104 -1.82 -9.94 10.51
N ILE A 105 -0.84 -9.33 9.86
CA ILE A 105 0.49 -9.12 10.45
C ILE A 105 0.40 -8.15 11.62
N VAL A 106 -0.32 -7.05 11.49
CA VAL A 106 -0.47 -6.03 12.53
C VAL A 106 -1.13 -6.65 13.77
N ILE A 107 -2.19 -7.44 13.58
CA ILE A 107 -2.88 -8.13 14.68
C ILE A 107 -1.93 -9.13 15.36
N PHE A 108 -1.20 -9.94 14.59
CA PHE A 108 -0.24 -10.89 15.12
C PHE A 108 0.85 -10.19 15.95
N CYS A 109 1.40 -9.09 15.44
CA CYS A 109 2.41 -8.32 16.16
C CYS A 109 1.89 -7.79 17.50
N ALA A 110 0.66 -7.27 17.51
CA ALA A 110 0.05 -6.74 18.72
C ALA A 110 -0.21 -7.84 19.77
N GLU A 111 -0.72 -8.97 19.33
CA GLU A 111 -1.14 -10.06 20.23
C GLU A 111 0.02 -10.91 20.72
N PHE A 112 0.92 -11.30 19.84
CA PHE A 112 1.96 -12.29 20.16
C PHE A 112 3.32 -11.67 20.39
N LEU A 113 3.67 -10.59 19.72
CA LEU A 113 4.97 -9.93 19.90
C LEU A 113 4.90 -8.74 20.85
N LYS A 114 3.72 -8.35 21.27
CA LYS A 114 3.48 -7.15 22.08
C LYS A 114 4.06 -5.90 21.42
N LEU A 115 3.94 -5.85 20.10
CA LEU A 115 4.47 -4.80 19.24
C LEU A 115 3.34 -4.06 18.55
N VAL A 116 3.19 -2.77 18.85
CA VAL A 116 2.18 -1.93 18.20
C VAL A 116 2.80 -1.31 16.96
N ILE A 117 2.24 -1.66 15.79
CA ILE A 117 2.68 -1.10 14.51
C ILE A 117 1.92 0.21 14.27
N PRO A 118 2.61 1.33 13.99
CA PRO A 118 1.92 2.59 13.66
C PRO A 118 1.06 2.44 12.41
N GLU A 119 -0.06 3.15 12.37
CA GLU A 119 -0.92 3.14 11.19
C GLU A 119 -0.21 3.75 9.98
N GLN A 120 -0.62 3.32 8.80
CA GLN A 120 -0.13 3.86 7.54
C GLN A 120 -0.64 5.29 7.37
N GLN A 121 0.28 6.21 7.09
CA GLN A 121 -0.03 7.62 6.87
C GLN A 121 -0.14 7.96 5.38
#